data_51544febf679466fbcc739cfdf4c3d4b
#
_entry.id   51544febf679466fbcc739cfdf4c3d4b
#
_cell.length_a   1.000
_cell.length_b   1.000
_cell.length_c   1.000
_cell.angle_alpha   90.00
_cell.angle_beta   90.00
_cell.angle_gamma   90.00
#
_symmetry.space_group_name_H-M   'P 1'
#
loop_
_entity.id
_entity.type
_entity.pdbx_description
1 polymer ?
#
loop_
_entity_poly.entity_id
_entity_poly.type
_entity_poly.pdbx_seq_one_letter_code
_entity_poly.pdbx_strand_id
1 'polypeptide(L)'
;MDVNALTEAKLISTLNEENLSHFSKTYVPSRLLLGPGPSNAHPEVLNALSLNPIGHLDEAYISLMSDVQQLLRYTWQCSNRLTLPMSGTG
;
A
#
# COMPACT_ATOMS: atom_id res chain seq x y z
N MET A 1 -24.72 -22.84 22.90
CA MET A 1 -24.25 -22.79 21.52
C MET A 1 -24.09 -21.34 21.11
N ASP A 2 -22.89 -20.99 20.67
CA ASP A 2 -22.58 -19.61 20.27
C ASP A 2 -23.26 -19.29 18.92
N VAL A 3 -24.11 -18.29 18.92
CA VAL A 3 -24.83 -17.82 17.70
C VAL A 3 -23.85 -17.29 16.66
N ASN A 4 -22.76 -16.67 17.09
CA ASN A 4 -21.73 -16.13 16.19
C ASN A 4 -20.98 -17.26 15.46
N ALA A 5 -20.67 -18.36 16.14
CA ALA A 5 -20.01 -19.50 15.52
C ALA A 5 -20.91 -20.17 14.45
N LEU A 6 -22.23 -20.23 14.70
CA LEU A 6 -23.18 -20.73 13.71
C LEU A 6 -23.27 -19.82 12.49
N THR A 7 -23.25 -18.51 12.69
CA THR A 7 -23.29 -17.53 11.59
C THR A 7 -22.02 -17.61 10.76
N GLU A 8 -20.86 -17.73 11.39
CA GLU A 8 -19.58 -17.89 10.70
C GLU A 8 -19.54 -19.18 9.87
N ALA A 9 -19.94 -20.31 10.49
CA ALA A 9 -20.00 -21.60 9.78
C ALA A 9 -20.96 -21.53 8.58
N LYS A 10 -22.09 -20.86 8.72
CA LYS A 10 -23.06 -20.70 7.67
C LYS A 10 -22.50 -19.82 6.53
N LEU A 11 -21.79 -18.76 6.85
CA LEU A 11 -21.13 -17.91 5.85
C LEU A 11 -20.07 -18.69 5.08
N ILE A 12 -19.25 -19.47 5.75
CA ILE A 12 -18.22 -20.30 5.11
C ILE A 12 -18.88 -21.37 4.22
N SER A 13 -19.96 -22.01 4.68
CA SER A 13 -20.62 -23.08 3.92
C SER A 13 -21.32 -22.59 2.64
N THR A 14 -21.63 -21.29 2.54
CA THR A 14 -22.19 -20.72 1.33
C THR A 14 -21.16 -20.40 0.26
N LEU A 15 -19.87 -20.40 0.62
CA LEU A 15 -18.78 -20.14 -0.30
C LEU A 15 -18.38 -21.43 -1.02
N ASN A 16 -18.61 -21.49 -2.32
CA ASN A 16 -18.19 -22.59 -3.18
C ASN A 16 -17.61 -22.02 -4.47
N GLU A 17 -17.12 -22.87 -5.36
CA GLU A 17 -16.48 -22.44 -6.61
C GLU A 17 -17.40 -21.53 -7.45
N GLU A 18 -18.69 -21.83 -7.51
CA GLU A 18 -19.64 -21.02 -8.25
C GLU A 18 -19.81 -19.63 -7.64
N ASN A 19 -19.93 -19.54 -6.30
CA ASN A 19 -20.05 -18.26 -5.59
C ASN A 19 -18.75 -17.48 -5.61
N LEU A 20 -17.62 -18.17 -5.49
CA LEU A 20 -16.30 -17.53 -5.50
C LEU A 20 -16.01 -16.84 -6.84
N SER A 21 -16.62 -17.28 -7.93
CA SER A 21 -16.45 -16.65 -9.23
C SER A 21 -16.93 -15.19 -9.25
N HIS A 22 -17.85 -14.82 -8.36
CA HIS A 22 -18.31 -13.44 -8.22
C HIS A 22 -17.24 -12.52 -7.67
N PHE A 23 -16.22 -13.05 -6.99
CA PHE A 23 -15.11 -12.29 -6.44
C PHE A 23 -13.91 -12.20 -7.39
N SER A 24 -14.01 -12.76 -8.59
CA SER A 24 -12.90 -12.82 -9.54
C SER A 24 -12.55 -11.46 -10.15
N LYS A 25 -13.43 -10.48 -10.04
CA LYS A 25 -13.24 -9.14 -10.59
C LYS A 25 -13.35 -8.10 -9.47
N THR A 26 -12.23 -7.42 -9.21
CA THR A 26 -12.23 -6.29 -8.30
C THR A 26 -12.40 -5.01 -9.10
N TYR A 27 -13.41 -4.24 -8.75
CA TYR A 27 -13.64 -2.93 -9.34
C TYR A 27 -13.45 -1.85 -8.28
N VAL A 28 -12.50 -0.96 -8.53
CA VAL A 28 -12.25 0.19 -7.69
C VAL A 28 -12.55 1.45 -8.52
N PRO A 29 -13.62 2.18 -8.20
CA PRO A 29 -13.96 3.37 -8.97
C PRO A 29 -12.92 4.48 -8.77
N SER A 30 -12.77 5.31 -9.80
CA SER A 30 -11.94 6.50 -9.70
C SER A 30 -12.69 7.58 -8.94
N ARG A 31 -12.02 8.20 -7.96
CA ARG A 31 -12.58 9.28 -7.15
C ARG A 31 -11.57 10.42 -7.02
N LEU A 32 -12.06 11.65 -6.97
CA LEU A 32 -11.25 12.80 -6.65
C LEU A 32 -11.22 12.97 -5.12
N LEU A 33 -10.04 12.80 -4.53
CA LEU A 33 -9.84 12.81 -3.08
C LEU A 33 -8.97 14.04 -2.73
N LEU A 34 -9.57 15.01 -2.06
CA LEU A 34 -8.94 16.29 -1.72
C LEU A 34 -8.72 16.47 -0.22
N GLY A 35 -8.95 15.43 0.57
CA GLY A 35 -8.76 15.47 2.01
C GLY A 35 -7.33 15.20 2.45
N PRO A 36 -7.04 15.33 3.75
CA PRO A 36 -5.71 15.02 4.29
C PRO A 36 -5.37 13.53 4.26
N GLY A 37 -6.37 12.70 4.04
CA GLY A 37 -6.25 11.26 3.84
C GLY A 37 -7.63 10.61 3.90
N PRO A 38 -7.89 9.65 2.99
CA PRO A 38 -7.05 9.34 1.83
C PRO A 38 -7.03 10.45 0.78
N SER A 39 -5.96 10.51 0.01
CA SER A 39 -5.79 11.48 -1.07
C SER A 39 -5.24 10.81 -2.32
N ASN A 40 -5.42 11.44 -3.47
CA ASN A 40 -4.92 10.87 -4.72
C ASN A 40 -3.40 10.97 -4.79
N ALA A 41 -2.76 9.86 -5.10
CA ALA A 41 -1.34 9.84 -5.39
C ALA A 41 -1.09 10.05 -6.89
N HIS A 42 0.05 10.61 -7.24
CA HIS A 42 0.47 10.75 -8.62
C HIS A 42 0.51 9.37 -9.31
N PRO A 43 0.13 9.26 -10.60
CA PRO A 43 0.15 7.98 -11.30
C PRO A 43 1.49 7.24 -11.25
N GLU A 44 2.61 7.94 -11.28
CA GLU A 44 3.93 7.32 -11.17
C GLU A 44 4.16 6.69 -9.79
N VAL A 45 3.60 7.28 -8.73
CA VAL A 45 3.65 6.70 -7.38
C VAL A 45 2.85 5.40 -7.33
N LEU A 46 1.65 5.41 -7.92
CA LEU A 46 0.81 4.21 -7.99
C LEU A 46 1.48 3.09 -8.78
N ASN A 47 2.16 3.43 -9.87
CA ASN A 47 2.92 2.45 -10.65
C ASN A 47 4.09 1.88 -9.84
N ALA A 48 4.79 2.71 -9.07
CA ALA A 48 5.90 2.26 -8.23
C ALA A 48 5.44 1.28 -7.15
N LEU A 49 4.22 1.44 -6.63
CA LEU A 49 3.67 0.52 -5.62
C LEU A 49 3.46 -0.90 -6.15
N SER A 50 3.44 -1.10 -7.47
CA SER A 50 3.29 -2.42 -8.08
C SER A 50 4.63 -3.11 -8.40
N LEU A 51 5.76 -2.47 -8.10
CA LEU A 51 7.08 -3.06 -8.31
C LEU A 51 7.35 -4.20 -7.33
N ASN A 52 8.26 -5.09 -7.72
CA ASN A 52 8.64 -6.21 -6.86
C ASN A 52 9.27 -5.72 -5.57
N PRO A 53 8.96 -6.35 -4.43
CA PRO A 53 9.67 -6.07 -3.19
C PRO A 53 11.10 -6.60 -3.27
N ILE A 54 12.01 -5.89 -2.60
CA ILE A 54 13.39 -6.33 -2.43
C ILE A 54 13.77 -6.28 -0.96
N GLY A 55 14.83 -7.01 -0.59
CA GLY A 55 15.27 -7.04 0.79
C GLY A 55 15.87 -5.71 1.25
N HIS A 56 15.74 -5.40 2.52
CA HIS A 56 16.24 -4.15 3.09
C HIS A 56 17.78 -4.05 3.14
N LEU A 57 18.46 -5.19 2.98
CA LEU A 57 19.94 -5.25 2.90
C LEU A 57 20.45 -5.44 1.46
N ASP A 58 19.55 -5.48 0.49
CA ASP A 58 19.89 -5.56 -0.93
C ASP A 58 20.60 -4.28 -1.35
N GLU A 59 21.69 -4.43 -2.10
CA GLU A 59 22.47 -3.27 -2.57
C GLU A 59 21.64 -2.30 -3.39
N ALA A 60 20.68 -2.81 -4.18
CA ALA A 60 19.77 -1.99 -4.95
C ALA A 60 18.87 -1.16 -4.03
N TYR A 61 18.41 -1.74 -2.92
CA TYR A 61 17.60 -1.01 -1.94
C TYR A 61 18.41 0.07 -1.22
N ILE A 62 19.64 -0.26 -0.81
CA ILE A 62 20.53 0.69 -0.12
C ILE A 62 20.84 1.88 -1.05
N SER A 63 21.12 1.62 -2.31
CA SER A 63 21.34 2.66 -3.32
C SER A 63 20.12 3.53 -3.51
N LEU A 64 18.94 2.91 -3.64
CA LEU A 64 17.68 3.62 -3.77
C LEU A 64 17.41 4.53 -2.57
N MET A 65 17.65 4.04 -1.35
CA MET A 65 17.46 4.83 -0.14
C MET A 65 18.42 6.01 -0.07
N SER A 66 19.65 5.85 -0.54
CA SER A 66 20.61 6.95 -0.65
C SER A 66 20.11 8.04 -1.60
N ASP A 67 19.57 7.64 -2.73
CA ASP A 67 18.99 8.57 -3.71
C ASP A 67 17.77 9.30 -3.12
N VAL A 68 16.90 8.57 -2.43
CA VAL A 68 15.72 9.15 -1.78
C VAL A 68 16.12 10.20 -0.74
N GLN A 69 17.15 9.93 0.05
CA GLN A 69 17.66 10.91 1.02
C GLN A 69 18.14 12.20 0.35
N GLN A 70 18.85 12.07 -0.76
CA GLN A 70 19.32 13.23 -1.53
C GLN A 70 18.16 14.02 -2.12
N LEU A 71 17.18 13.32 -2.68
CA LEU A 71 15.98 13.95 -3.23
C LEU A 71 15.15 14.66 -2.17
N LEU A 72 15.07 14.10 -0.97
CA LEU A 72 14.38 14.73 0.16
C LEU A 72 15.10 16.01 0.59
N ARG A 73 16.43 16.00 0.66
CA ARG A 73 17.19 17.21 0.96
C ARG A 73 16.95 18.29 -0.08
N TYR A 74 16.90 17.90 -1.35
CA TYR A 74 16.57 18.83 -2.42
C TYR A 74 15.15 19.41 -2.26
N THR A 75 14.18 18.54 -2.00
CA THR A 75 12.78 18.95 -1.83
C THR A 75 12.61 19.93 -0.67
N TRP A 76 13.27 19.68 0.45
CA TRP A 76 13.19 20.52 1.65
C TRP A 76 14.21 21.66 1.66
N GLN A 77 15.10 21.70 0.67
CA GLN A 77 16.15 22.71 0.55
C GLN A 77 17.00 22.75 1.84
N CYS A 78 17.42 21.59 2.32
CA CYS A 78 18.20 21.45 3.53
C CYS A 78 19.46 20.62 3.28
N SER A 79 20.46 20.77 4.17
CA SER A 79 21.71 20.02 4.16
C SER A 79 21.83 19.04 5.32
N ASN A 80 20.75 18.81 6.05
CA ASN A 80 20.76 17.94 7.22
C ASN A 80 21.03 16.49 6.81
N ARG A 81 22.04 15.88 7.44
CA ARG A 81 22.42 14.48 7.16
C ARG A 81 21.36 13.48 7.61
N LEU A 82 20.58 13.81 8.63
CA LEU A 82 19.52 12.96 9.17
C LEU A 82 18.18 13.14 8.45
N THR A 83 18.22 13.38 7.16
CA THR A 83 17.04 13.45 6.32
C THR A 83 16.77 12.05 5.77
N LEU A 84 15.64 11.45 6.16
CA LEU A 84 15.29 10.09 5.76
C LEU A 84 13.77 9.91 5.72
N PRO A 85 13.27 9.03 4.86
CA PRO A 85 11.86 8.69 4.85
C PRO A 85 11.55 7.74 5.99
N MET A 86 10.38 7.91 6.61
CA MET A 86 9.88 7.03 7.64
C MET A 86 8.41 6.77 7.41
N SER A 87 7.98 5.53 7.66
CA SER A 87 6.56 5.19 7.63
C SER A 87 5.89 5.79 8.87
N GLY A 88 4.80 6.52 8.62
CA GLY A 88 3.96 7.00 9.69
C GLY A 88 2.91 5.97 10.06
N THR A 89 2.49 5.98 11.32
CA THR A 89 1.30 5.25 11.75
C THR A 89 0.09 6.17 11.69
N GLY A 90 -1.00 5.64 11.17
CA GLY A 90 -2.26 6.40 11.08
C GLY A 90 -2.90 6.67 12.43
#